data_249a9ccdd368a6a20f497204cdeb5dc8
#
_entry.id   249a9ccdd368a6a20f497204cdeb5dc8
#
_cell.length_a   1.000
_cell.length_b   1.000
_cell.length_c   1.000
_cell.angle_alpha   90.00
_cell.angle_beta   90.00
_cell.angle_gamma   90.00
#
_symmetry.space_group_name_H-M   'P 1'
#
loop_
_entity.id
_entity.type
_entity.pdbx_description
1 polymer ?
#
loop_
_entity_poly.entity_id
_entity_poly.type
_entity_poly.pdbx_seq_one_letter_code
_entity_poly.pdbx_strand_id
1 'polypeptide(L)'
;MYADSALSLVVPLVVIVLVFITKRVVLSLFVGIIIAGVMLKDSLFDSINYVFSTISSVFYSEGEVQASAIYVFGFLIMLGVLTELMKCSGGISAFVAWARQKVNCAKSSEFLAFIAGIVIFIDDYFNALSVGQIARPLNDANHSSRERLAYIIDSTSAPVCILMPISSWGAYILGIMGGVFGADKSFSVLANSIVGNFYAWFALLGVFLTILWQINLPQMVKYQNVGVQEFKEVKEHSDGNIWLLLLPLGALFVFVGFFIFYSGYKVVGNFDFIAMLSESQTGFALFWGGACALFVALVLSFKRISLQEYAMIVKDGFLLMLPATLILVFAWSIGPVIKEDLQTGVYLASLSKDFLSSGALSPHIVIPLILFIASSFIAFCTGTSWGTFAIMLPIGAEIALSNAVGLNLCVCAVLSGAVYGDHASPISDTTILSATGAGCSVHSHFVTQFPYVTSIACITLLAFGVAGYFDSVLVGYVFGIIAIFCVFGFYKKIFAKNVLSL
;
A
#
# COMPACT_ATOMS: atom_id res chain seq x y z
N MET A 1 15.14 -20.58 24.73
CA MET A 1 16.41 -19.94 25.09
C MET A 1 16.37 -18.42 24.99
N TYR A 2 15.62 -17.85 24.06
CA TYR A 2 15.59 -16.40 23.84
C TYR A 2 14.29 -15.71 24.32
N ALA A 3 13.23 -16.44 24.65
CA ALA A 3 11.91 -15.90 25.04
C ALA A 3 11.95 -14.89 26.21
N ASP A 4 12.85 -15.10 27.17
CA ASP A 4 13.01 -14.26 28.35
C ASP A 4 14.26 -13.36 28.28
N SER A 5 14.82 -13.16 27.08
CA SER A 5 16.08 -12.43 26.88
C SER A 5 15.93 -11.29 25.86
N ALA A 6 16.56 -10.15 26.17
CA ALA A 6 16.72 -9.05 25.21
C ALA A 6 17.40 -9.46 23.90
N LEU A 7 18.08 -10.61 23.87
CA LEU A 7 18.68 -11.16 22.65
C LEU A 7 17.63 -11.52 21.59
N SER A 8 16.38 -11.81 21.97
CA SER A 8 15.27 -12.01 21.01
C SER A 8 15.00 -10.78 20.13
N LEU A 9 15.34 -9.58 20.60
CA LEU A 9 15.19 -8.33 19.85
C LEU A 9 16.32 -8.07 18.86
N VAL A 10 17.45 -8.78 18.94
CA VAL A 10 18.64 -8.50 18.11
C VAL A 10 18.30 -8.54 16.62
N VAL A 11 17.63 -9.60 16.17
CA VAL A 11 17.30 -9.77 14.74
C VAL A 11 16.37 -8.66 14.24
N PRO A 12 15.18 -8.41 14.82
CA PRO A 12 14.32 -7.32 14.34
C PRO A 12 14.96 -5.94 14.45
N LEU A 13 15.72 -5.65 15.52
CA LEU A 13 16.43 -4.36 15.66
C LEU A 13 17.52 -4.18 14.59
N VAL A 14 18.33 -5.20 14.34
CA VAL A 14 19.35 -5.14 13.28
C VAL A 14 18.72 -4.97 11.91
N VAL A 15 17.64 -5.67 11.61
CA VAL A 15 16.90 -5.49 10.34
C VAL A 15 16.45 -4.05 10.20
N ILE A 16 15.80 -3.48 11.23
CA ILE A 16 15.34 -2.09 11.21
C ILE A 16 16.52 -1.12 11.00
N VAL A 17 17.60 -1.26 11.78
CA VAL A 17 18.78 -0.39 11.68
C VAL A 17 19.43 -0.50 10.29
N LEU A 18 19.56 -1.72 9.76
CA LEU A 18 20.12 -1.93 8.42
C LEU A 18 19.24 -1.32 7.32
N VAL A 19 17.92 -1.40 7.44
CA VAL A 19 17.01 -0.75 6.48
C VAL A 19 17.21 0.76 6.52
N PHE A 20 17.33 1.38 7.69
CA PHE A 20 17.62 2.82 7.82
C PHE A 20 18.94 3.23 7.16
N ILE A 21 20.01 2.44 7.39
CA ILE A 21 21.35 2.77 6.89
C ILE A 21 21.47 2.50 5.39
N THR A 22 21.00 1.32 4.94
CA THR A 22 21.22 0.84 3.58
C THR A 22 20.12 1.25 2.60
N LYS A 23 18.91 1.52 3.09
CA LYS A 23 17.67 1.70 2.32
C LYS A 23 17.36 0.50 1.40
N ARG A 24 17.84 -0.69 1.77
CA ARG A 24 17.69 -1.93 1.00
C ARG A 24 17.00 -3.00 1.85
N VAL A 25 15.68 -3.04 1.79
CA VAL A 25 14.84 -3.95 2.61
C VAL A 25 15.22 -5.41 2.41
N VAL A 26 15.33 -5.87 1.16
CA VAL A 26 15.70 -7.27 0.82
C VAL A 26 17.02 -7.66 1.47
N LEU A 27 18.05 -6.81 1.33
CA LEU A 27 19.37 -7.07 1.92
C LEU A 27 19.28 -7.14 3.45
N SER A 28 18.53 -6.24 4.07
CA SER A 28 18.39 -6.16 5.52
C SER A 28 17.67 -7.38 6.11
N LEU A 29 16.59 -7.82 5.47
CA LEU A 29 15.87 -9.04 5.86
C LEU A 29 16.77 -10.27 5.70
N PHE A 30 17.50 -10.38 4.58
CA PHE A 30 18.44 -11.47 4.34
C PHE A 30 19.54 -11.54 5.41
N VAL A 31 20.16 -10.39 5.74
CA VAL A 31 21.15 -10.32 6.82
C VAL A 31 20.53 -10.68 8.17
N GLY A 32 19.27 -10.29 8.43
CA GLY A 32 18.53 -10.71 9.62
C GLY A 32 18.42 -12.24 9.76
N ILE A 33 18.10 -12.94 8.65
CA ILE A 33 18.02 -14.40 8.65
C ILE A 33 19.41 -15.04 8.89
N ILE A 34 20.48 -14.46 8.32
CA ILE A 34 21.86 -14.92 8.59
C ILE A 34 22.20 -14.78 10.07
N ILE A 35 21.92 -13.63 10.67
CA ILE A 35 22.18 -13.37 12.11
C ILE A 35 21.39 -14.37 12.97
N ALA A 36 20.12 -14.61 12.63
CA ALA A 36 19.32 -15.60 13.32
C ALA A 36 19.94 -17.01 13.22
N GLY A 37 20.41 -17.41 12.03
CA GLY A 37 21.11 -18.69 11.84
C GLY A 37 22.35 -18.81 12.72
N VAL A 38 23.18 -17.75 12.82
CA VAL A 38 24.36 -17.73 13.69
C VAL A 38 23.99 -17.76 15.17
N MET A 39 22.88 -17.11 15.56
CA MET A 39 22.40 -17.12 16.96
C MET A 39 21.81 -18.47 17.38
N LEU A 40 21.16 -19.18 16.47
CA LEU A 40 20.37 -20.39 16.78
C LEU A 40 21.15 -21.70 16.58
N LYS A 41 22.27 -21.67 15.86
CA LYS A 41 23.04 -22.87 15.49
C LYS A 41 24.47 -22.79 16.01
N ASP A 42 25.02 -23.95 16.39
CA ASP A 42 26.33 -24.06 17.02
C ASP A 42 27.49 -24.09 16.01
N SER A 43 27.21 -24.39 14.72
CA SER A 43 28.25 -24.46 13.68
C SER A 43 27.91 -23.55 12.50
N LEU A 44 28.96 -23.10 11.79
CA LEU A 44 28.79 -22.31 10.57
C LEU A 44 28.02 -23.07 9.47
N PHE A 45 28.28 -24.40 9.38
CA PHE A 45 27.60 -25.26 8.41
C PHE A 45 26.09 -25.37 8.72
N ASP A 46 25.71 -25.54 9.97
CA ASP A 46 24.32 -25.61 10.40
C ASP A 46 23.62 -24.24 10.24
N SER A 47 24.34 -23.13 10.46
CA SER A 47 23.83 -21.79 10.21
C SER A 47 23.51 -21.57 8.73
N ILE A 48 24.39 -22.00 7.82
CA ILE A 48 24.16 -21.92 6.38
C ILE A 48 22.95 -22.78 5.97
N ASN A 49 22.88 -24.00 6.47
CA ASN A 49 21.77 -24.91 6.21
C ASN A 49 20.44 -24.34 6.74
N TYR A 50 20.46 -23.70 7.92
CA TYR A 50 19.31 -23.02 8.49
C TYR A 50 18.82 -21.88 7.59
N VAL A 51 19.71 -21.01 7.11
CA VAL A 51 19.36 -19.92 6.18
C VAL A 51 18.72 -20.49 4.90
N PHE A 52 19.31 -21.53 4.33
CA PHE A 52 18.81 -22.18 3.11
C PHE A 52 17.44 -22.81 3.33
N SER A 53 17.28 -23.57 4.42
CA SER A 53 16.00 -24.22 4.76
C SER A 53 14.91 -23.21 5.04
N THR A 54 15.22 -22.13 5.75
CA THR A 54 14.27 -21.05 6.07
C THR A 54 13.77 -20.33 4.82
N ILE A 55 14.63 -20.08 3.83
CA ILE A 55 14.21 -19.45 2.56
C ILE A 55 13.47 -20.45 1.68
N SER A 56 13.93 -21.69 1.60
CA SER A 56 13.29 -22.71 0.76
C SER A 56 11.93 -23.15 1.29
N SER A 57 11.69 -23.07 2.61
CA SER A 57 10.41 -23.42 3.23
C SER A 57 9.23 -22.57 2.74
N VAL A 58 9.51 -21.36 2.22
CA VAL A 58 8.50 -20.51 1.59
C VAL A 58 7.84 -21.19 0.38
N PHE A 59 8.61 -21.98 -0.37
CA PHE A 59 8.13 -22.64 -1.59
C PHE A 59 7.90 -24.15 -1.42
N TYR A 60 8.66 -24.75 -0.51
CA TYR A 60 8.63 -26.20 -0.30
C TYR A 60 8.84 -26.53 1.17
N SER A 61 7.83 -27.05 1.85
CA SER A 61 7.85 -27.41 3.26
C SER A 61 7.13 -28.74 3.49
N GLU A 62 7.64 -29.56 4.41
CA GLU A 62 7.05 -30.86 4.80
C GLU A 62 6.85 -31.86 3.64
N GLY A 63 7.66 -31.78 2.60
CA GLY A 63 7.55 -32.66 1.42
C GLY A 63 6.54 -32.18 0.36
N GLU A 64 5.91 -31.02 0.57
CA GLU A 64 4.90 -30.47 -0.33
C GLU A 64 5.24 -29.05 -0.83
N VAL A 65 4.77 -28.75 -2.04
CA VAL A 65 4.87 -27.41 -2.62
C VAL A 65 3.83 -26.50 -1.97
N GLN A 66 4.27 -25.33 -1.53
CA GLN A 66 3.39 -24.33 -0.90
C GLN A 66 2.53 -23.62 -1.94
N ALA A 67 1.33 -24.13 -2.21
CA ALA A 67 0.42 -23.59 -3.21
C ALA A 67 0.05 -22.11 -2.95
N SER A 68 -0.04 -21.71 -1.67
CA SER A 68 -0.31 -20.31 -1.27
C SER A 68 0.74 -19.34 -1.80
N ALA A 69 2.03 -19.75 -1.75
CA ALA A 69 3.14 -18.94 -2.27
C ALA A 69 3.02 -18.79 -3.80
N ILE A 70 2.75 -19.87 -4.52
CA ILE A 70 2.58 -19.84 -5.98
C ILE A 70 1.44 -18.90 -6.37
N TYR A 71 0.32 -18.97 -5.66
CA TYR A 71 -0.84 -18.13 -5.96
C TYR A 71 -0.53 -16.64 -5.75
N VAL A 72 0.07 -16.27 -4.62
CA VAL A 72 0.36 -14.86 -4.32
C VAL A 72 1.44 -14.30 -5.26
N PHE A 73 2.56 -15.00 -5.42
CA PHE A 73 3.64 -14.54 -6.32
C PHE A 73 3.21 -14.52 -7.78
N GLY A 74 2.47 -15.55 -8.22
CA GLY A 74 1.92 -15.60 -9.56
C GLY A 74 0.94 -14.45 -9.84
N PHE A 75 0.08 -14.09 -8.87
CA PHE A 75 -0.82 -12.97 -8.99
C PHE A 75 -0.07 -11.63 -9.10
N LEU A 76 0.93 -11.38 -8.25
CA LEU A 76 1.74 -10.17 -8.32
C LEU A 76 2.41 -10.01 -9.70
N ILE A 77 3.02 -11.07 -10.22
CA ILE A 77 3.63 -11.05 -11.55
C ILE A 77 2.59 -10.78 -12.65
N MET A 78 1.44 -11.45 -12.58
CA MET A 78 0.35 -11.22 -13.55
C MET A 78 -0.18 -9.79 -13.49
N LEU A 79 -0.29 -9.18 -12.32
CA LEU A 79 -0.66 -7.76 -12.20
C LEU A 79 0.37 -6.84 -12.86
N GLY A 80 1.66 -7.10 -12.67
CA GLY A 80 2.71 -6.34 -13.35
C GLY A 80 2.60 -6.43 -14.87
N VAL A 81 2.38 -7.63 -15.41
CA VAL A 81 2.18 -7.84 -16.85
C VAL A 81 0.89 -7.17 -17.34
N LEU A 82 -0.21 -7.28 -16.59
CA LEU A 82 -1.48 -6.63 -16.90
C LEU A 82 -1.33 -5.11 -16.97
N THR A 83 -0.61 -4.53 -16.02
CA THR A 83 -0.27 -3.10 -15.94
C THR A 83 0.44 -2.63 -17.20
N GLU A 84 1.54 -3.28 -17.58
CA GLU A 84 2.30 -2.93 -18.79
C GLU A 84 1.49 -3.16 -20.08
N LEU A 85 0.66 -4.19 -20.12
CA LEU A 85 -0.22 -4.47 -21.26
C LEU A 85 -1.27 -3.36 -21.46
N MET A 86 -1.92 -2.90 -20.39
CA MET A 86 -2.90 -1.80 -20.45
C MET A 86 -2.25 -0.48 -20.89
N LYS A 87 -1.02 -0.23 -20.45
CA LYS A 87 -0.21 0.94 -20.84
C LYS A 87 0.13 0.90 -22.34
N CYS A 88 0.67 -0.22 -22.83
CA CYS A 88 1.11 -0.37 -24.23
C CYS A 88 -0.05 -0.51 -25.23
N SER A 89 -1.23 -0.96 -24.80
CA SER A 89 -2.39 -1.17 -25.68
C SER A 89 -3.07 0.12 -26.18
N GLY A 90 -2.75 1.28 -25.59
CA GLY A 90 -3.37 2.57 -25.92
C GLY A 90 -4.68 2.86 -25.15
N GLY A 91 -5.03 2.05 -24.14
CA GLY A 91 -6.23 2.26 -23.32
C GLY A 91 -6.19 3.58 -22.56
N ILE A 92 -5.02 3.95 -22.02
CA ILE A 92 -4.81 5.20 -21.31
C ILE A 92 -4.96 6.41 -22.24
N SER A 93 -4.34 6.38 -23.43
CA SER A 93 -4.44 7.48 -24.42
C SER A 93 -5.89 7.73 -24.85
N ALA A 94 -6.66 6.67 -25.03
CA ALA A 94 -8.08 6.78 -25.35
C ALA A 94 -8.91 7.39 -24.21
N PHE A 95 -8.58 7.04 -22.96
CA PHE A 95 -9.21 7.64 -21.79
C PHE A 95 -8.92 9.16 -21.71
N VAL A 96 -7.68 9.57 -21.96
CA VAL A 96 -7.28 10.98 -22.04
C VAL A 96 -8.08 11.72 -23.10
N ALA A 97 -8.17 11.18 -24.30
CA ALA A 97 -8.93 11.79 -25.40
C ALA A 97 -10.42 11.97 -25.07
N TRP A 98 -11.03 11.00 -24.42
CA TRP A 98 -12.42 11.10 -23.93
C TRP A 98 -12.55 12.17 -22.83
N ALA A 99 -11.62 12.22 -21.88
CA ALA A 99 -11.64 13.14 -20.75
C ALA A 99 -11.48 14.60 -21.16
N ARG A 100 -10.65 14.89 -22.19
CA ARG A 100 -10.46 16.26 -22.74
C ARG A 100 -11.78 16.93 -23.16
N GLN A 101 -12.78 16.16 -23.56
CA GLN A 101 -14.09 16.69 -23.98
C GLN A 101 -14.97 17.12 -22.80
N LYS A 102 -14.64 16.73 -21.57
CA LYS A 102 -15.46 16.96 -20.37
C LYS A 102 -14.86 17.96 -19.39
N VAL A 103 -13.57 18.30 -19.55
CA VAL A 103 -12.78 19.08 -18.58
C VAL A 103 -12.48 20.46 -19.14
N ASN A 104 -12.92 21.52 -18.43
CA ASN A 104 -12.84 22.92 -18.88
C ASN A 104 -12.46 23.93 -17.78
N CYS A 105 -12.05 23.47 -16.60
CA CYS A 105 -11.52 24.33 -15.54
C CYS A 105 -10.58 23.53 -14.61
N ALA A 106 -9.73 24.23 -13.84
CA ALA A 106 -8.78 23.64 -12.90
C ALA A 106 -9.44 22.61 -11.96
N LYS A 107 -10.57 22.96 -11.36
CA LYS A 107 -11.30 22.09 -10.44
C LYS A 107 -11.77 20.80 -11.12
N SER A 108 -12.25 20.85 -12.36
CA SER A 108 -12.71 19.64 -13.09
C SER A 108 -11.53 18.77 -13.52
N SER A 109 -10.36 19.34 -13.85
CA SER A 109 -9.16 18.57 -14.15
C SER A 109 -8.59 17.86 -12.91
N GLU A 110 -8.63 18.53 -11.76
CA GLU A 110 -8.23 17.95 -10.47
C GLU A 110 -9.18 16.81 -10.04
N PHE A 111 -10.50 16.97 -10.22
CA PHE A 111 -11.46 15.90 -9.97
C PHE A 111 -11.28 14.72 -10.91
N LEU A 112 -10.93 14.97 -12.19
CA LEU A 112 -10.61 13.88 -13.10
C LEU A 112 -9.39 13.10 -12.63
N ALA A 113 -8.31 13.78 -12.19
CA ALA A 113 -7.14 13.15 -11.62
C ALA A 113 -7.50 12.30 -10.41
N PHE A 114 -8.31 12.82 -9.50
CA PHE A 114 -8.79 12.11 -8.31
C PHE A 114 -9.60 10.84 -8.68
N ILE A 115 -10.55 10.95 -9.60
CA ILE A 115 -11.36 9.79 -10.04
C ILE A 115 -10.50 8.78 -10.80
N ALA A 116 -9.59 9.23 -11.67
CA ALA A 116 -8.67 8.34 -12.37
C ALA A 116 -7.78 7.57 -11.38
N GLY A 117 -7.30 8.25 -10.31
CA GLY A 117 -6.54 7.61 -9.24
C GLY A 117 -7.33 6.55 -8.48
N ILE A 118 -8.63 6.74 -8.27
CA ILE A 118 -9.49 5.71 -7.66
C ILE A 118 -9.73 4.53 -8.61
N VAL A 119 -9.93 4.80 -9.90
CA VAL A 119 -10.23 3.76 -10.90
C VAL A 119 -9.00 2.90 -11.23
N ILE A 120 -7.81 3.50 -11.24
CA ILE A 120 -6.54 2.83 -11.55
C ILE A 120 -5.91 2.33 -10.23
N PHE A 121 -6.53 1.37 -9.57
CA PHE A 121 -6.19 0.89 -8.23
C PHE A 121 -5.26 -0.33 -8.20
N ILE A 122 -4.88 -0.89 -9.34
CA ILE A 122 -4.18 -2.19 -9.42
C ILE A 122 -2.84 -2.15 -8.69
N ASP A 123 -2.09 -1.07 -8.90
CA ASP A 123 -0.74 -0.88 -8.40
C ASP A 123 -0.45 0.62 -8.25
N ASP A 124 0.27 1.01 -7.22
CA ASP A 124 0.57 2.40 -6.89
C ASP A 124 1.50 3.07 -7.91
N TYR A 125 2.51 2.36 -8.42
CA TYR A 125 3.43 2.89 -9.44
C TYR A 125 2.72 3.11 -10.76
N PHE A 126 1.89 2.13 -11.16
CA PHE A 126 1.06 2.26 -12.35
C PHE A 126 0.04 3.39 -12.20
N ASN A 127 -0.59 3.52 -11.04
CA ASN A 127 -1.51 4.59 -10.72
C ASN A 127 -0.81 5.95 -10.90
N ALA A 128 0.30 6.18 -10.19
CA ALA A 128 1.00 7.46 -10.21
C ALA A 128 1.40 7.92 -11.61
N LEU A 129 1.99 7.02 -12.40
CA LEU A 129 2.43 7.34 -13.76
C LEU A 129 1.25 7.52 -14.73
N SER A 130 0.23 6.65 -14.65
CA SER A 130 -0.92 6.68 -15.57
C SER A 130 -1.81 7.89 -15.30
N VAL A 131 -2.12 8.18 -14.03
CA VAL A 131 -2.89 9.38 -13.66
C VAL A 131 -2.13 10.65 -14.06
N GLY A 132 -0.81 10.66 -13.89
CA GLY A 132 0.05 11.75 -14.36
C GLY A 132 -0.07 11.97 -15.87
N GLN A 133 0.02 10.90 -16.68
CA GLN A 133 -0.13 10.98 -18.14
C GLN A 133 -1.53 11.48 -18.56
N ILE A 134 -2.57 11.04 -17.84
CA ILE A 134 -3.96 11.43 -18.10
C ILE A 134 -4.22 12.89 -17.73
N ALA A 135 -3.86 13.29 -16.51
CA ALA A 135 -4.32 14.51 -15.90
C ALA A 135 -3.40 15.71 -16.18
N ARG A 136 -2.09 15.50 -16.35
CA ARG A 136 -1.13 16.58 -16.53
C ARG A 136 -1.44 17.50 -17.73
N PRO A 137 -1.72 17.00 -18.95
CA PRO A 137 -2.07 17.88 -20.07
C PRO A 137 -3.34 18.70 -19.81
N LEU A 138 -4.29 18.14 -19.06
CA LEU A 138 -5.55 18.80 -18.71
C LEU A 138 -5.35 19.83 -17.60
N ASN A 139 -4.52 19.52 -16.60
CA ASN A 139 -4.18 20.46 -15.53
C ASN A 139 -3.39 21.66 -16.06
N ASP A 140 -2.39 21.41 -16.91
CA ASP A 140 -1.60 22.48 -17.55
C ASP A 140 -2.49 23.39 -18.39
N ALA A 141 -3.41 22.84 -19.18
CA ALA A 141 -4.37 23.60 -20.00
C ALA A 141 -5.38 24.42 -19.16
N ASN A 142 -5.70 23.96 -17.95
CA ASN A 142 -6.65 24.60 -17.05
C ASN A 142 -5.98 25.35 -15.88
N HIS A 143 -4.67 25.64 -15.98
CA HIS A 143 -3.89 26.44 -15.02
C HIS A 143 -3.92 25.90 -13.57
N SER A 144 -4.04 24.58 -13.36
CA SER A 144 -3.77 23.96 -12.06
C SER A 144 -2.27 23.67 -11.91
N SER A 145 -1.69 23.91 -10.73
CA SER A 145 -0.26 23.68 -10.51
C SER A 145 0.11 22.20 -10.57
N ARG A 146 1.31 21.91 -11.05
CA ARG A 146 1.83 20.53 -11.13
C ARG A 146 2.07 19.92 -9.77
N GLU A 147 2.45 20.72 -8.78
CA GLU A 147 2.60 20.29 -7.39
C GLU A 147 1.25 19.87 -6.79
N ARG A 148 0.18 20.57 -7.15
CA ARG A 148 -1.18 20.22 -6.73
C ARG A 148 -1.63 18.90 -7.38
N LEU A 149 -1.32 18.73 -8.67
CA LEU A 149 -1.54 17.46 -9.35
C LEU A 149 -0.73 16.33 -8.69
N ALA A 150 0.55 16.55 -8.37
CA ALA A 150 1.38 15.57 -7.70
C ALA A 150 0.80 15.15 -6.34
N TYR A 151 0.29 16.10 -5.54
CA TYR A 151 -0.40 15.81 -4.28
C TYR A 151 -1.66 14.97 -4.49
N ILE A 152 -2.45 15.23 -5.54
CA ILE A 152 -3.65 14.43 -5.86
C ILE A 152 -3.25 13.00 -6.26
N ILE A 153 -2.25 12.86 -7.12
CA ILE A 153 -1.73 11.56 -7.57
C ILE A 153 -1.23 10.75 -6.38
N ASP A 154 -0.37 11.32 -5.55
CA ASP A 154 0.24 10.63 -4.40
C ASP A 154 -0.84 10.21 -3.38
N SER A 155 -1.79 11.10 -3.08
CA SER A 155 -2.92 10.80 -2.20
C SER A 155 -3.92 9.78 -2.74
N THR A 156 -3.90 9.46 -4.04
CA THR A 156 -4.77 8.47 -4.68
C THR A 156 -4.03 7.24 -5.20
N SER A 157 -2.72 7.16 -5.07
CA SER A 157 -1.96 5.95 -5.42
C SER A 157 -1.89 4.97 -4.25
N ALA A 158 -0.95 5.11 -3.33
CA ALA A 158 -0.81 4.23 -2.18
C ALA A 158 -2.07 4.14 -1.30
N PRO A 159 -2.76 5.26 -0.92
CA PRO A 159 -3.99 5.17 -0.15
C PRO A 159 -5.14 4.42 -0.82
N VAL A 160 -5.25 4.48 -2.14
CA VAL A 160 -6.29 3.70 -2.86
C VAL A 160 -5.88 2.23 -2.96
N CYS A 161 -4.61 1.96 -3.31
CA CYS A 161 -4.15 0.57 -3.47
C CYS A 161 -4.29 -0.25 -2.20
N ILE A 162 -4.01 0.33 -1.02
CA ILE A 162 -4.16 -0.39 0.26
C ILE A 162 -5.61 -0.65 0.63
N LEU A 163 -6.56 0.14 0.14
CA LEU A 163 -8.00 -0.06 0.36
C LEU A 163 -8.64 -1.06 -0.60
N MET A 164 -7.91 -1.47 -1.65
CA MET A 164 -8.41 -2.40 -2.67
C MET A 164 -7.80 -3.79 -2.46
N PRO A 165 -8.58 -4.78 -1.98
CA PRO A 165 -8.08 -6.11 -1.66
C PRO A 165 -7.53 -6.88 -2.87
N ILE A 166 -7.91 -6.46 -4.06
CA ILE A 166 -7.51 -7.07 -5.35
C ILE A 166 -6.37 -6.29 -6.04
N SER A 167 -5.74 -5.36 -5.34
CA SER A 167 -4.52 -4.66 -5.78
C SER A 167 -3.26 -5.47 -5.51
N SER A 168 -2.11 -5.02 -6.01
CA SER A 168 -0.79 -5.55 -5.65
C SER A 168 -0.55 -5.45 -4.13
N TRP A 169 -1.00 -4.36 -3.50
CA TRP A 169 -0.90 -4.13 -2.07
C TRP A 169 -1.78 -5.08 -1.26
N GLY A 170 -3.04 -5.27 -1.69
CA GLY A 170 -3.95 -6.22 -1.07
C GLY A 170 -3.40 -7.65 -1.09
N ALA A 171 -2.86 -8.09 -2.23
CA ALA A 171 -2.23 -9.40 -2.38
C ALA A 171 -0.98 -9.55 -1.49
N TYR A 172 -0.14 -8.52 -1.44
CA TYR A 172 1.07 -8.51 -0.63
C TYR A 172 0.76 -8.59 0.87
N ILE A 173 -0.16 -7.74 1.35
CA ILE A 173 -0.60 -7.75 2.76
C ILE A 173 -1.25 -9.09 3.11
N LEU A 174 -2.09 -9.63 2.21
CA LEU A 174 -2.68 -10.95 2.37
C LEU A 174 -1.61 -12.04 2.51
N GLY A 175 -0.54 -11.95 1.71
CA GLY A 175 0.61 -12.85 1.81
C GLY A 175 1.26 -12.79 3.19
N ILE A 176 1.59 -11.59 3.69
CA ILE A 176 2.17 -11.44 5.04
C ILE A 176 1.22 -11.97 6.11
N MET A 177 -0.08 -11.62 6.05
CA MET A 177 -1.09 -12.08 6.99
C MET A 177 -1.24 -13.60 6.98
N GLY A 178 -1.16 -14.23 5.80
CA GLY A 178 -1.16 -15.69 5.65
C GLY A 178 0.00 -16.35 6.40
N GLY A 179 1.19 -15.77 6.34
CA GLY A 179 2.36 -16.23 7.08
C GLY A 179 2.24 -16.04 8.61
N VAL A 180 1.52 -15.00 9.05
CA VAL A 180 1.38 -14.69 10.50
C VAL A 180 0.20 -15.43 11.14
N PHE A 181 -0.95 -15.51 10.46
CA PHE A 181 -2.24 -15.98 11.02
C PHE A 181 -2.76 -17.27 10.39
N GLY A 182 -2.11 -17.75 9.35
CA GLY A 182 -2.62 -18.82 8.50
C GLY A 182 -3.57 -18.32 7.41
N ALA A 183 -3.67 -19.10 6.32
CA ALA A 183 -4.42 -18.72 5.13
C ALA A 183 -5.93 -18.48 5.42
N ASP A 184 -6.52 -19.24 6.33
CA ASP A 184 -7.95 -19.21 6.64
C ASP A 184 -8.41 -17.89 7.29
N LYS A 185 -7.54 -17.23 8.07
CA LYS A 185 -7.86 -15.98 8.78
C LYS A 185 -7.38 -14.73 8.06
N SER A 186 -6.47 -14.87 7.10
CA SER A 186 -5.79 -13.76 6.45
C SER A 186 -6.75 -12.80 5.74
N PHE A 187 -7.79 -13.32 5.07
CA PHE A 187 -8.77 -12.49 4.38
C PHE A 187 -9.64 -11.67 5.35
N SER A 188 -10.09 -12.25 6.45
CA SER A 188 -10.91 -11.51 7.43
C SER A 188 -10.10 -10.39 8.11
N VAL A 189 -8.82 -10.64 8.39
CA VAL A 189 -7.90 -9.62 8.92
C VAL A 189 -7.66 -8.52 7.89
N LEU A 190 -7.43 -8.88 6.63
CA LEU A 190 -7.30 -7.90 5.54
C LEU A 190 -8.57 -7.04 5.38
N ALA A 191 -9.75 -7.66 5.31
CA ALA A 191 -11.02 -6.94 5.17
C ALA A 191 -11.26 -5.95 6.33
N ASN A 192 -11.01 -6.40 7.57
CA ASN A 192 -11.10 -5.52 8.74
C ASN A 192 -10.04 -4.42 8.71
N SER A 193 -8.83 -4.70 8.21
CA SER A 193 -7.77 -3.71 8.10
C SER A 193 -8.07 -2.64 7.06
N ILE A 194 -8.76 -2.97 5.98
CA ILE A 194 -9.24 -1.99 4.99
C ILE A 194 -10.23 -1.03 5.66
N VAL A 195 -11.21 -1.59 6.40
CA VAL A 195 -12.19 -0.76 7.12
C VAL A 195 -11.52 0.10 8.19
N GLY A 196 -10.53 -0.41 8.92
CA GLY A 196 -9.86 0.31 10.01
C GLY A 196 -8.66 1.16 9.59
N ASN A 197 -8.31 1.24 8.30
CA ASN A 197 -7.21 2.06 7.83
C ASN A 197 -7.59 3.55 7.81
N PHE A 198 -7.54 4.19 8.97
CA PHE A 198 -7.93 5.58 9.13
C PHE A 198 -7.15 6.51 8.20
N TYR A 199 -5.82 6.34 8.10
CA TYR A 199 -5.01 7.25 7.31
C TYR A 199 -5.39 7.26 5.83
N ALA A 200 -5.57 6.10 5.22
CA ALA A 200 -5.91 6.01 3.81
C ALA A 200 -7.28 6.67 3.50
N TRP A 201 -8.30 6.38 4.30
CA TRP A 201 -9.62 7.02 4.16
C TRP A 201 -9.58 8.52 4.41
N PHE A 202 -8.83 8.95 5.42
CA PHE A 202 -8.70 10.37 5.77
C PHE A 202 -7.86 11.14 4.75
N ALA A 203 -6.85 10.51 4.13
CA ALA A 203 -6.08 11.09 3.03
C ALA A 203 -6.97 11.33 1.80
N LEU A 204 -7.79 10.34 1.42
CA LEU A 204 -8.76 10.49 0.34
C LEU A 204 -9.80 11.59 0.62
N LEU A 205 -10.33 11.66 1.85
CA LEU A 205 -11.25 12.73 2.24
C LEU A 205 -10.54 14.08 2.24
N GLY A 206 -9.31 14.17 2.74
CA GLY A 206 -8.52 15.41 2.78
C GLY A 206 -8.23 15.97 1.39
N VAL A 207 -7.75 15.12 0.46
CA VAL A 207 -7.51 15.56 -0.93
C VAL A 207 -8.82 15.93 -1.64
N PHE A 208 -9.91 15.17 -1.43
CA PHE A 208 -11.23 15.52 -1.96
C PHE A 208 -11.70 16.90 -1.49
N LEU A 209 -11.59 17.20 -0.19
CA LEU A 209 -11.93 18.52 0.36
C LEU A 209 -10.99 19.62 -0.16
N THR A 210 -9.71 19.31 -0.36
CA THR A 210 -8.73 20.23 -0.95
C THR A 210 -9.14 20.62 -2.37
N ILE A 211 -9.58 19.67 -3.18
CA ILE A 211 -10.11 19.92 -4.53
C ILE A 211 -11.45 20.69 -4.47
N LEU A 212 -12.38 20.19 -3.65
CA LEU A 212 -13.73 20.75 -3.56
C LEU A 212 -13.72 22.22 -3.14
N TRP A 213 -12.89 22.55 -2.15
CA TRP A 213 -12.82 23.89 -1.55
C TRP A 213 -11.68 24.74 -2.09
N GLN A 214 -10.88 24.21 -3.04
CA GLN A 214 -9.72 24.88 -3.64
C GLN A 214 -8.77 25.44 -2.56
N ILE A 215 -8.41 24.62 -1.58
CA ILE A 215 -7.51 24.98 -0.48
C ILE A 215 -6.08 24.99 -1.00
N ASN A 216 -5.39 26.12 -0.86
CA ASN A 216 -3.98 26.26 -1.19
C ASN A 216 -3.22 26.79 0.03
N LEU A 217 -2.51 25.89 0.73
CA LEU A 217 -1.64 26.29 1.83
C LEU A 217 -0.47 27.15 1.32
N PRO A 218 0.16 27.98 2.16
CA PRO A 218 1.19 28.94 1.72
C PRO A 218 2.32 28.31 0.88
N GLN A 219 2.69 27.08 1.17
CA GLN A 219 3.70 26.35 0.40
C GLN A 219 3.21 26.04 -1.02
N MET A 220 1.94 25.65 -1.18
CA MET A 220 1.33 25.37 -2.47
C MET A 220 1.19 26.63 -3.33
N VAL A 221 0.80 27.78 -2.71
CA VAL A 221 0.65 29.07 -3.40
C VAL A 221 1.95 29.52 -4.08
N LYS A 222 3.10 29.28 -3.47
CA LYS A 222 4.41 29.67 -4.02
C LYS A 222 4.70 29.05 -5.39
N TYR A 223 4.12 27.88 -5.68
CA TYR A 223 4.37 27.13 -6.92
C TYR A 223 3.24 27.26 -7.95
N GLN A 224 2.13 27.95 -7.62
CA GLN A 224 1.02 28.13 -8.56
C GLN A 224 1.38 28.99 -9.78
N ASN A 225 2.36 29.91 -9.65
CA ASN A 225 2.74 30.87 -10.68
C ASN A 225 4.07 30.54 -11.38
N VAL A 226 4.66 29.38 -11.11
CA VAL A 226 5.88 28.94 -11.81
C VAL A 226 5.46 28.43 -13.17
N GLY A 227 5.86 29.18 -14.22
CA GLY A 227 5.43 28.98 -15.61
C GLY A 227 5.51 27.53 -16.10
N VAL A 228 4.52 27.15 -16.86
CA VAL A 228 4.38 25.86 -17.52
C VAL A 228 5.58 25.68 -18.46
N GLN A 229 6.52 24.78 -18.13
CA GLN A 229 7.54 24.32 -19.08
C GLN A 229 6.85 23.54 -20.20
N GLU A 230 7.13 23.91 -21.46
CA GLU A 230 6.61 23.22 -22.64
C GLU A 230 6.87 21.71 -22.57
N PHE A 231 5.81 20.94 -22.75
CA PHE A 231 5.83 19.49 -22.73
C PHE A 231 6.25 18.94 -24.10
N LYS A 232 7.21 18.03 -24.15
CA LYS A 232 7.38 17.14 -25.31
C LYS A 232 6.20 16.16 -25.30
N GLU A 233 5.32 16.28 -26.27
CA GLU A 233 4.20 15.36 -26.49
C GLU A 233 4.72 13.92 -26.49
N VAL A 234 4.19 13.11 -25.57
CA VAL A 234 4.31 11.66 -25.66
C VAL A 234 3.52 11.26 -26.92
N LYS A 235 4.14 10.52 -27.82
CA LYS A 235 3.49 10.03 -29.04
C LYS A 235 2.15 9.40 -28.68
N GLU A 236 1.07 10.10 -29.00
CA GLU A 236 -0.29 9.57 -28.83
C GLU A 236 -0.44 8.39 -29.79
N HIS A 237 -0.74 7.21 -29.26
CA HIS A 237 -1.28 6.14 -30.09
C HIS A 237 -2.71 6.53 -30.45
N SER A 238 -2.89 7.08 -31.63
CA SER A 238 -4.15 7.71 -32.09
C SER A 238 -5.36 6.75 -32.18
N ASP A 239 -5.16 5.45 -32.07
CA ASP A 239 -6.18 4.42 -32.29
C ASP A 239 -6.59 3.66 -31.00
N GLY A 240 -6.34 4.21 -29.82
CA GLY A 240 -6.72 3.61 -28.54
C GLY A 240 -8.24 3.51 -28.38
N ASN A 241 -8.69 2.50 -27.63
CA ASN A 241 -10.09 2.37 -27.19
C ASN A 241 -10.11 2.30 -25.66
N ILE A 242 -10.97 3.08 -25.01
CA ILE A 242 -11.14 3.13 -23.55
C ILE A 242 -11.43 1.74 -22.94
N TRP A 243 -12.05 0.85 -23.70
CA TRP A 243 -12.34 -0.52 -23.29
C TRP A 243 -11.07 -1.37 -23.06
N LEU A 244 -9.92 -0.98 -23.64
CA LEU A 244 -8.62 -1.62 -23.38
C LEU A 244 -8.10 -1.37 -21.96
N LEU A 245 -8.63 -0.37 -21.29
CA LEU A 245 -8.38 -0.09 -19.87
C LEU A 245 -9.52 -0.64 -19.00
N LEU A 246 -10.77 -0.32 -19.32
CA LEU A 246 -11.91 -0.60 -18.43
C LEU A 246 -12.32 -2.08 -18.40
N LEU A 247 -12.23 -2.82 -19.52
CA LEU A 247 -12.64 -4.24 -19.53
C LEU A 247 -11.69 -5.15 -18.74
N PRO A 248 -10.36 -5.04 -18.85
CA PRO A 248 -9.46 -5.82 -18.00
C PRO A 248 -9.63 -5.51 -16.50
N LEU A 249 -9.83 -4.23 -16.14
CA LEU A 249 -10.13 -3.84 -14.76
C LEU A 249 -11.45 -4.43 -14.27
N GLY A 250 -12.50 -4.29 -15.06
CA GLY A 250 -13.80 -4.88 -14.75
C GLY A 250 -13.75 -6.41 -14.66
N ALA A 251 -12.99 -7.06 -15.56
CA ALA A 251 -12.76 -8.50 -15.53
C ALA A 251 -12.05 -8.93 -14.24
N LEU A 252 -11.04 -8.18 -13.80
CA LEU A 252 -10.35 -8.45 -12.53
C LEU A 252 -11.34 -8.48 -11.36
N PHE A 253 -12.18 -7.45 -11.21
CA PHE A 253 -13.20 -7.40 -10.16
C PHE A 253 -14.19 -8.57 -10.23
N VAL A 254 -14.72 -8.83 -11.42
CA VAL A 254 -15.75 -9.85 -11.62
C VAL A 254 -15.19 -11.25 -11.35
N PHE A 255 -14.03 -11.57 -11.92
CA PHE A 255 -13.46 -12.92 -11.78
C PHE A 255 -12.87 -13.16 -10.41
N VAL A 256 -12.20 -12.19 -9.77
CA VAL A 256 -11.76 -12.35 -8.39
C VAL A 256 -12.96 -12.55 -7.46
N GLY A 257 -14.01 -11.73 -7.59
CA GLY A 257 -15.24 -11.91 -6.82
C GLY A 257 -15.86 -13.29 -7.05
N PHE A 258 -15.97 -13.73 -8.32
CA PHE A 258 -16.45 -15.08 -8.64
C PHE A 258 -15.64 -16.18 -7.96
N PHE A 259 -14.32 -16.14 -8.02
CA PHE A 259 -13.46 -17.17 -7.41
C PHE A 259 -13.42 -17.11 -5.88
N ILE A 260 -13.62 -15.94 -5.26
CA ILE A 260 -13.82 -15.82 -3.82
C ILE A 260 -15.05 -16.63 -3.39
N PHE A 261 -16.20 -16.37 -4.01
CA PHE A 261 -17.44 -17.10 -3.69
C PHE A 261 -17.37 -18.57 -4.10
N TYR A 262 -16.74 -18.90 -5.22
CA TYR A 262 -16.56 -20.28 -5.66
C TYR A 262 -15.72 -21.10 -4.69
N SER A 263 -14.58 -20.55 -4.23
CA SER A 263 -13.70 -21.24 -3.26
C SER A 263 -14.38 -21.38 -1.90
N GLY A 264 -15.03 -20.33 -1.42
CA GLY A 264 -15.80 -20.37 -0.17
C GLY A 264 -16.97 -21.36 -0.21
N TYR A 265 -17.72 -21.41 -1.31
CA TYR A 265 -18.79 -22.40 -1.50
C TYR A 265 -18.27 -23.84 -1.42
N LYS A 266 -17.09 -24.11 -2.01
CA LYS A 266 -16.46 -25.44 -1.92
C LYS A 266 -16.13 -25.88 -0.49
N VAL A 267 -15.80 -24.95 0.38
CA VAL A 267 -15.49 -25.22 1.80
C VAL A 267 -16.78 -25.33 2.62
N VAL A 268 -17.68 -24.37 2.47
CA VAL A 268 -18.91 -24.27 3.30
C VAL A 268 -19.99 -25.27 2.88
N GLY A 269 -20.10 -25.60 1.60
CA GLY A 269 -21.05 -26.56 1.06
C GLY A 269 -22.51 -26.06 0.95
N ASN A 270 -22.78 -24.82 1.33
CA ASN A 270 -24.10 -24.18 1.22
C ASN A 270 -23.96 -22.71 0.79
N PHE A 271 -25.09 -22.07 0.42
CA PHE A 271 -25.14 -20.66 0.01
C PHE A 271 -25.31 -19.72 1.22
N ASP A 272 -24.31 -19.71 2.13
CA ASP A 272 -24.19 -18.68 3.15
C ASP A 272 -23.15 -17.65 2.71
N PHE A 273 -23.60 -16.46 2.33
CA PHE A 273 -22.75 -15.42 1.77
C PHE A 273 -21.61 -14.99 2.69
N ILE A 274 -21.88 -14.87 4.01
CA ILE A 274 -20.90 -14.46 5.00
C ILE A 274 -19.89 -15.58 5.24
N ALA A 275 -20.38 -16.81 5.44
CA ALA A 275 -19.52 -17.96 5.62
C ALA A 275 -18.64 -18.24 4.37
N MET A 276 -19.21 -18.15 3.17
CA MET A 276 -18.45 -18.30 1.92
C MET A 276 -17.34 -17.26 1.78
N LEU A 277 -17.58 -16.01 2.22
CA LEU A 277 -16.57 -14.96 2.21
C LEU A 277 -15.46 -15.23 3.22
N SER A 278 -15.83 -15.66 4.44
CA SER A 278 -14.89 -15.93 5.53
C SER A 278 -13.98 -17.14 5.26
N GLU A 279 -14.54 -18.18 4.62
CA GLU A 279 -13.82 -19.44 4.34
C GLU A 279 -13.24 -19.49 2.91
N SER A 280 -13.16 -18.33 2.24
CA SER A 280 -12.64 -18.27 0.87
C SER A 280 -11.12 -18.47 0.82
N GLN A 281 -10.66 -19.22 -0.20
CA GLN A 281 -9.23 -19.33 -0.51
C GLN A 281 -8.79 -18.12 -1.34
N THR A 282 -8.49 -17.01 -0.67
CA THR A 282 -8.27 -15.71 -1.33
C THR A 282 -7.07 -15.73 -2.28
N GLY A 283 -5.95 -16.39 -1.92
CA GLY A 283 -4.79 -16.52 -2.83
C GLY A 283 -5.16 -17.22 -4.15
N PHE A 284 -5.94 -18.30 -4.08
CA PHE A 284 -6.50 -18.99 -5.25
C PHE A 284 -7.39 -18.05 -6.09
N ALA A 285 -8.28 -17.31 -5.43
CA ALA A 285 -9.21 -16.40 -6.10
C ALA A 285 -8.49 -15.25 -6.82
N LEU A 286 -7.48 -14.67 -6.18
CA LEU A 286 -6.63 -13.63 -6.78
C LEU A 286 -5.88 -14.15 -8.00
N PHE A 287 -5.22 -15.32 -7.88
CA PHE A 287 -4.45 -15.91 -8.97
C PHE A 287 -5.31 -16.17 -10.21
N TRP A 288 -6.42 -16.90 -10.04
CA TRP A 288 -7.29 -17.25 -11.18
C TRP A 288 -8.07 -16.05 -11.70
N GLY A 289 -8.48 -15.13 -10.82
CA GLY A 289 -9.11 -13.87 -11.25
C GLY A 289 -8.15 -12.98 -12.03
N GLY A 290 -6.89 -12.86 -11.56
CA GLY A 290 -5.81 -12.15 -12.27
C GLY A 290 -5.49 -12.80 -13.62
N ALA A 291 -5.43 -14.14 -13.69
CA ALA A 291 -5.23 -14.87 -14.94
C ALA A 291 -6.35 -14.61 -15.96
N CYS A 292 -7.61 -14.61 -15.52
CA CYS A 292 -8.75 -14.27 -16.39
C CYS A 292 -8.69 -12.81 -16.87
N ALA A 293 -8.36 -11.87 -16.00
CA ALA A 293 -8.21 -10.46 -16.37
C ALA A 293 -7.07 -10.26 -17.39
N LEU A 294 -5.93 -10.91 -17.16
CA LEU A 294 -4.81 -10.89 -18.09
C LEU A 294 -5.20 -11.51 -19.45
N PHE A 295 -5.94 -12.62 -19.44
CA PHE A 295 -6.44 -13.25 -20.67
C PHE A 295 -7.36 -12.29 -21.44
N VAL A 296 -8.29 -11.61 -20.76
CA VAL A 296 -9.15 -10.60 -21.40
C VAL A 296 -8.30 -9.48 -22.02
N ALA A 297 -7.30 -8.97 -21.30
CA ALA A 297 -6.40 -7.94 -21.82
C ALA A 297 -5.61 -8.42 -23.04
N LEU A 298 -5.11 -9.66 -23.03
CA LEU A 298 -4.40 -10.27 -24.16
C LEU A 298 -5.30 -10.38 -25.40
N VAL A 299 -6.54 -10.86 -25.24
CA VAL A 299 -7.50 -10.99 -26.35
C VAL A 299 -7.84 -9.63 -26.95
N LEU A 300 -8.04 -8.60 -26.12
CA LEU A 300 -8.37 -7.25 -26.58
C LEU A 300 -7.19 -6.57 -27.29
N SER A 301 -5.96 -6.87 -26.90
CA SER A 301 -4.73 -6.25 -27.44
C SER A 301 -4.12 -7.06 -28.60
N PHE A 302 -4.57 -8.28 -28.87
CA PHE A 302 -3.95 -9.23 -29.80
C PHE A 302 -3.65 -8.68 -31.21
N LYS A 303 -4.56 -7.83 -31.75
CA LYS A 303 -4.36 -7.21 -33.07
C LYS A 303 -3.55 -5.91 -33.06
N ARG A 304 -3.15 -5.43 -31.87
CA ARG A 304 -2.54 -4.11 -31.65
C ARG A 304 -1.08 -4.17 -31.28
N ILE A 305 -0.65 -5.28 -30.71
CA ILE A 305 0.66 -5.50 -30.13
C ILE A 305 1.35 -6.64 -30.88
N SER A 306 2.58 -6.41 -31.30
CA SER A 306 3.40 -7.44 -31.96
C SER A 306 3.91 -8.48 -30.96
N LEU A 307 4.29 -9.67 -31.44
CA LEU A 307 4.84 -10.73 -30.59
C LEU A 307 6.13 -10.30 -29.86
N GLN A 308 6.95 -9.45 -30.48
CA GLN A 308 8.15 -8.92 -29.85
C GLN A 308 7.82 -7.94 -28.70
N GLU A 309 6.80 -7.10 -28.88
CA GLU A 309 6.31 -6.21 -27.82
C GLU A 309 5.71 -6.98 -26.66
N TYR A 310 4.98 -8.09 -26.91
CA TYR A 310 4.50 -8.95 -25.82
C TYR A 310 5.64 -9.49 -24.95
N ALA A 311 6.76 -9.91 -25.57
CA ALA A 311 7.92 -10.39 -24.80
C ALA A 311 8.53 -9.27 -23.93
N MET A 312 8.57 -8.04 -24.41
CA MET A 312 9.00 -6.87 -23.61
C MET A 312 8.01 -6.57 -22.49
N ILE A 313 6.71 -6.57 -22.76
CA ILE A 313 5.64 -6.36 -21.76
C ILE A 313 5.74 -7.36 -20.62
N VAL A 314 5.92 -8.65 -20.93
CA VAL A 314 6.06 -9.70 -19.92
C VAL A 314 7.33 -9.47 -19.08
N LYS A 315 8.45 -9.14 -19.74
CA LYS A 315 9.71 -8.83 -19.04
C LYS A 315 9.56 -7.62 -18.13
N ASP A 316 9.02 -6.52 -18.65
CA ASP A 316 8.92 -5.25 -17.92
C ASP A 316 7.90 -5.36 -16.78
N GLY A 317 6.77 -6.07 -16.99
CA GLY A 317 5.81 -6.37 -15.95
C GLY A 317 6.36 -7.28 -14.85
N PHE A 318 7.19 -8.27 -15.20
CA PHE A 318 7.91 -9.08 -14.22
C PHE A 318 8.90 -8.23 -13.39
N LEU A 319 9.70 -7.39 -14.06
CA LEU A 319 10.67 -6.52 -13.39
C LEU A 319 9.99 -5.47 -12.52
N LEU A 320 8.79 -5.01 -12.88
CA LEU A 320 7.99 -4.08 -12.08
C LEU A 320 7.63 -4.68 -10.70
N MET A 321 7.21 -5.95 -10.66
CA MET A 321 6.80 -6.63 -9.42
C MET A 321 7.92 -7.38 -8.70
N LEU A 322 9.09 -7.51 -9.31
CA LEU A 322 10.21 -8.25 -8.74
C LEU A 322 10.67 -7.74 -7.36
N PRO A 323 10.80 -6.42 -7.10
CA PRO A 323 11.18 -5.93 -5.78
C PRO A 323 10.19 -6.32 -4.68
N ALA A 324 8.89 -6.15 -4.92
CA ALA A 324 7.84 -6.52 -3.97
C ALA A 324 7.83 -8.04 -3.71
N THR A 325 7.96 -8.84 -4.77
CA THR A 325 8.05 -10.31 -4.67
C THR A 325 9.24 -10.74 -3.83
N LEU A 326 10.43 -10.17 -4.04
CA LEU A 326 11.62 -10.50 -3.25
C LEU A 326 11.47 -10.08 -1.78
N ILE A 327 10.92 -8.90 -1.50
CA ILE A 327 10.65 -8.48 -0.11
C ILE A 327 9.72 -9.49 0.57
N LEU A 328 8.67 -9.93 -0.13
CA LEU A 328 7.70 -10.88 0.42
C LEU A 328 8.33 -12.26 0.71
N VAL A 329 9.20 -12.78 -0.17
CA VAL A 329 9.95 -14.02 0.07
C VAL A 329 10.74 -13.94 1.38
N PHE A 330 11.51 -12.87 1.57
CA PHE A 330 12.31 -12.71 2.79
C PHE A 330 11.46 -12.38 4.03
N ALA A 331 10.34 -11.70 3.87
CA ALA A 331 9.38 -11.46 4.96
C ALA A 331 8.75 -12.77 5.46
N TRP A 332 8.37 -13.66 4.53
CA TRP A 332 7.85 -14.99 4.87
C TRP A 332 8.92 -15.88 5.49
N SER A 333 10.18 -15.70 5.09
CA SER A 333 11.29 -16.44 5.69
C SER A 333 11.56 -16.00 7.14
N ILE A 334 11.61 -14.68 7.40
CA ILE A 334 12.00 -14.15 8.72
C ILE A 334 10.85 -14.16 9.74
N GLY A 335 9.59 -14.19 9.29
CA GLY A 335 8.41 -14.19 10.16
C GLY A 335 8.42 -15.34 11.19
N PRO A 336 8.49 -16.60 10.76
CA PRO A 336 8.61 -17.75 11.67
C PRO A 336 9.84 -17.68 12.58
N VAL A 337 10.98 -17.20 12.09
CA VAL A 337 12.20 -17.00 12.88
C VAL A 337 11.95 -16.08 14.08
N ILE A 338 11.30 -14.93 13.87
CA ILE A 338 10.97 -13.95 14.92
C ILE A 338 9.93 -14.52 15.89
N LYS A 339 8.91 -15.20 15.36
CA LYS A 339 7.77 -15.69 16.13
C LYS A 339 8.06 -16.96 16.89
N GLU A 340 8.63 -17.98 16.22
CA GLU A 340 8.75 -19.35 16.75
C GLU A 340 10.13 -19.61 17.34
N ASP A 341 11.20 -19.28 16.61
CA ASP A 341 12.57 -19.58 17.02
C ASP A 341 13.10 -18.62 18.09
N LEU A 342 12.90 -17.33 17.91
CA LEU A 342 13.35 -16.28 18.83
C LEU A 342 12.31 -15.91 19.88
N GLN A 343 11.03 -16.18 19.64
CA GLN A 343 9.90 -15.85 20.51
C GLN A 343 9.89 -14.38 20.97
N THR A 344 10.25 -13.48 20.03
CA THR A 344 10.41 -12.04 20.28
C THR A 344 9.16 -11.40 20.90
N GLY A 345 7.97 -11.87 20.50
CA GLY A 345 6.71 -11.38 21.03
C GLY A 345 6.50 -11.70 22.52
N VAL A 346 6.96 -12.86 22.99
CA VAL A 346 6.89 -13.23 24.41
C VAL A 346 7.71 -12.26 25.26
N TYR A 347 8.92 -11.92 24.79
CA TYR A 347 9.78 -10.96 25.47
C TYR A 347 9.17 -9.54 25.45
N LEU A 348 8.66 -9.08 24.29
CA LEU A 348 7.99 -7.79 24.19
C LEU A 348 6.75 -7.70 25.07
N ALA A 349 6.00 -8.80 25.23
CA ALA A 349 4.86 -8.86 26.13
C ALA A 349 5.28 -8.68 27.59
N SER A 350 6.39 -9.29 28.01
CA SER A 350 6.90 -9.14 29.38
C SER A 350 7.30 -7.67 29.66
N LEU A 351 8.06 -7.09 28.73
CA LEU A 351 8.45 -5.66 28.82
C LEU A 351 7.25 -4.70 28.84
N SER A 352 6.24 -4.97 28.01
CA SER A 352 5.07 -4.10 27.94
C SER A 352 4.21 -4.20 29.19
N LYS A 353 4.09 -5.35 29.84
CA LYS A 353 3.39 -5.50 31.13
C LYS A 353 4.06 -4.65 32.22
N ASP A 354 5.37 -4.65 32.29
CA ASP A 354 6.12 -3.87 33.29
C ASP A 354 5.96 -2.36 33.02
N PHE A 355 6.03 -1.95 31.75
CA PHE A 355 5.86 -0.55 31.37
C PHE A 355 4.42 -0.05 31.55
N LEU A 356 3.42 -0.86 31.20
CA LEU A 356 2.02 -0.51 31.27
C LEU A 356 1.44 -0.60 32.69
N SER A 357 2.02 -1.47 33.56
CA SER A 357 1.63 -1.56 34.96
C SER A 357 1.97 -0.28 35.76
N SER A 358 2.95 0.48 35.28
CA SER A 358 3.35 1.78 35.87
C SER A 358 2.65 2.99 35.24
N GLY A 359 1.87 2.81 34.18
CA GLY A 359 1.31 3.89 33.35
C GLY A 359 -0.15 4.21 33.66
N ALA A 360 -0.52 5.47 33.45
CA ALA A 360 -1.90 5.97 33.62
C ALA A 360 -2.83 5.62 32.44
N LEU A 361 -2.30 5.07 31.34
CA LEU A 361 -3.06 4.80 30.10
C LEU A 361 -3.18 3.30 29.81
N SER A 362 -4.37 2.90 29.32
CA SER A 362 -4.67 1.52 28.93
C SER A 362 -3.79 1.06 27.75
N PRO A 363 -3.34 -0.22 27.73
CA PRO A 363 -2.68 -0.85 26.57
C PRO A 363 -3.46 -0.69 25.27
N HIS A 364 -4.76 -0.73 25.31
CA HIS A 364 -5.66 -0.56 24.16
C HIS A 364 -5.51 0.82 23.47
N ILE A 365 -5.07 1.84 24.21
CA ILE A 365 -4.79 3.17 23.67
C ILE A 365 -3.32 3.25 23.19
N VAL A 366 -2.39 2.85 24.04
CA VAL A 366 -0.96 3.11 23.87
C VAL A 366 -0.37 2.29 22.73
N ILE A 367 -0.73 1.00 22.62
CA ILE A 367 -0.14 0.09 21.63
C ILE A 367 -0.46 0.52 20.19
N PRO A 368 -1.71 0.80 19.79
CA PRO A 368 -1.98 1.30 18.43
C PRO A 368 -1.27 2.62 18.12
N LEU A 369 -1.14 3.55 19.09
CA LEU A 369 -0.42 4.80 18.90
C LEU A 369 1.07 4.57 18.63
N ILE A 370 1.72 3.72 19.42
CA ILE A 370 3.14 3.38 19.24
C ILE A 370 3.36 2.68 17.89
N LEU A 371 2.50 1.73 17.52
CA LEU A 371 2.59 1.01 16.25
C LEU A 371 2.43 1.96 15.06
N PHE A 372 1.48 2.90 15.13
CA PHE A 372 1.32 3.92 14.09
C PHE A 372 2.57 4.80 13.97
N ILE A 373 3.09 5.32 15.09
CA ILE A 373 4.27 6.20 15.09
C ILE A 373 5.51 5.44 14.59
N ALA A 374 5.75 4.23 15.08
CA ALA A 374 6.89 3.43 14.68
C ALA A 374 6.86 3.08 13.19
N SER A 375 5.72 2.62 12.70
CA SER A 375 5.53 2.32 11.26
C SER A 375 5.68 3.57 10.40
N SER A 376 5.14 4.71 10.85
CA SER A 376 5.30 6.01 10.17
C SER A 376 6.77 6.41 10.06
N PHE A 377 7.51 6.28 11.15
CA PHE A 377 8.92 6.64 11.19
C PHE A 377 9.76 5.74 10.29
N ILE A 378 9.53 4.41 10.35
CA ILE A 378 10.23 3.44 9.50
C ILE A 378 9.96 3.73 8.03
N ALA A 379 8.71 3.84 7.62
CA ALA A 379 8.34 4.11 6.24
C ALA A 379 8.87 5.45 5.74
N PHE A 380 8.81 6.51 6.56
CA PHE A 380 9.37 7.83 6.22
C PHE A 380 10.87 7.77 5.94
N CYS A 381 11.62 7.06 6.78
CA CYS A 381 13.08 6.99 6.65
C CYS A 381 13.55 6.02 5.55
N THR A 382 12.76 4.98 5.26
CA THR A 382 13.09 3.98 4.24
C THR A 382 12.56 4.33 2.85
N GLY A 383 11.52 5.18 2.82
CA GLY A 383 10.82 5.56 1.60
C GLY A 383 10.00 4.42 1.00
N THR A 384 9.51 3.47 1.82
CA THR A 384 8.71 2.35 1.33
C THR A 384 7.74 1.79 2.37
N SER A 385 6.47 1.68 1.98
CA SER A 385 5.46 0.95 2.75
C SER A 385 5.66 -0.55 2.71
N TRP A 386 6.09 -1.11 1.57
CA TRP A 386 6.28 -2.55 1.37
C TRP A 386 7.21 -3.17 2.41
N GLY A 387 8.39 -2.55 2.59
CA GLY A 387 9.36 -2.99 3.58
C GLY A 387 8.87 -2.81 5.02
N THR A 388 8.13 -1.74 5.28
CA THR A 388 7.55 -1.47 6.59
C THR A 388 6.48 -2.50 6.95
N PHE A 389 5.62 -2.90 6.00
CA PHE A 389 4.64 -3.97 6.22
C PHE A 389 5.33 -5.29 6.55
N ALA A 390 6.38 -5.66 5.79
CA ALA A 390 7.12 -6.89 5.99
C ALA A 390 7.69 -7.03 7.42
N ILE A 391 8.12 -5.91 8.00
CA ILE A 391 8.74 -5.88 9.33
C ILE A 391 7.69 -5.68 10.42
N MET A 392 6.82 -4.70 10.27
CA MET A 392 5.96 -4.23 11.35
C MET A 392 4.65 -5.02 11.51
N LEU A 393 4.14 -5.67 10.45
CA LEU A 393 2.92 -6.46 10.60
C LEU A 393 3.11 -7.69 11.50
N PRO A 394 4.16 -8.53 11.32
CA PRO A 394 4.43 -9.62 12.26
C PRO A 394 4.65 -9.12 13.69
N ILE A 395 5.46 -8.07 13.87
CA ILE A 395 5.77 -7.49 15.19
C ILE A 395 4.50 -6.93 15.84
N GLY A 396 3.72 -6.14 15.11
CA GLY A 396 2.49 -5.53 15.62
C GLY A 396 1.43 -6.56 16.00
N ALA A 397 1.30 -7.63 15.21
CA ALA A 397 0.41 -8.74 15.50
C ALA A 397 0.81 -9.45 16.80
N GLU A 398 2.09 -9.75 16.98
CA GLU A 398 2.62 -10.41 18.17
C GLU A 398 2.42 -9.56 19.43
N ILE A 399 2.70 -8.25 19.35
CA ILE A 399 2.44 -7.32 20.46
C ILE A 399 0.95 -7.28 20.82
N ALA A 400 0.06 -7.26 19.82
CA ALA A 400 -1.38 -7.23 20.05
C ALA A 400 -1.86 -8.49 20.77
N LEU A 401 -1.47 -9.67 20.28
CA LEU A 401 -1.85 -10.97 20.86
C LEU A 401 -1.34 -11.13 22.28
N SER A 402 -0.06 -10.77 22.50
CA SER A 402 0.59 -10.90 23.80
C SER A 402 0.02 -9.99 24.90
N ASN A 403 -0.57 -8.85 24.51
CA ASN A 403 -1.17 -7.88 25.45
C ASN A 403 -2.70 -7.91 25.48
N ALA A 404 -3.34 -8.86 24.81
CA ALA A 404 -4.78 -8.95 24.66
C ALA A 404 -5.45 -7.67 24.14
N VAL A 405 -4.74 -6.94 23.27
CA VAL A 405 -5.25 -5.74 22.59
C VAL A 405 -5.90 -6.15 21.27
N GLY A 406 -6.88 -5.41 20.80
CA GLY A 406 -7.59 -5.69 19.57
C GLY A 406 -6.65 -5.81 18.36
N LEU A 407 -6.43 -7.03 17.86
CA LEU A 407 -5.51 -7.34 16.76
C LEU A 407 -5.77 -6.47 15.53
N ASN A 408 -7.05 -6.36 15.14
CA ASN A 408 -7.44 -5.57 13.98
C ASN A 408 -7.01 -4.11 14.10
N LEU A 409 -7.19 -3.49 15.27
CA LEU A 409 -6.82 -2.09 15.51
C LEU A 409 -5.29 -1.89 15.41
N CYS A 410 -4.50 -2.84 15.92
CA CYS A 410 -3.04 -2.82 15.83
C CYS A 410 -2.54 -2.98 14.39
N VAL A 411 -3.11 -3.92 13.64
CA VAL A 411 -2.83 -4.10 12.22
C VAL A 411 -3.17 -2.82 11.43
N CYS A 412 -4.35 -2.23 11.68
CA CYS A 412 -4.76 -0.97 11.06
C CYS A 412 -3.79 0.18 11.38
N ALA A 413 -3.28 0.24 12.62
CA ALA A 413 -2.32 1.26 13.02
C ALA A 413 -0.97 1.10 12.28
N VAL A 414 -0.48 -0.13 12.13
CA VAL A 414 0.73 -0.44 11.33
C VAL A 414 0.53 -0.03 9.87
N LEU A 415 -0.56 -0.46 9.25
CA LEU A 415 -0.85 -0.16 7.84
C LEU A 415 -1.02 1.35 7.60
N SER A 416 -1.80 2.02 8.45
CA SER A 416 -2.01 3.47 8.39
C SER A 416 -0.70 4.24 8.57
N GLY A 417 0.13 3.83 9.53
CA GLY A 417 1.42 4.45 9.80
C GLY A 417 2.39 4.30 8.64
N ALA A 418 2.49 3.10 8.08
CA ALA A 418 3.36 2.83 6.94
C ALA A 418 2.95 3.65 5.70
N VAL A 419 1.65 3.71 5.39
CA VAL A 419 1.17 4.55 4.27
C VAL A 419 1.44 6.03 4.51
N TYR A 420 1.24 6.54 5.73
CA TYR A 420 1.57 7.92 6.05
C TYR A 420 3.08 8.20 5.90
N GLY A 421 3.92 7.34 6.47
CA GLY A 421 5.37 7.52 6.42
C GLY A 421 5.90 7.56 5.00
N ASP A 422 5.42 6.68 4.15
CA ASP A 422 5.70 6.61 2.72
C ASP A 422 5.23 7.89 2.00
N HIS A 423 3.95 8.21 2.13
CA HIS A 423 3.31 9.40 1.54
C HIS A 423 3.95 10.72 1.99
N ALA A 424 4.51 10.79 3.19
CA ALA A 424 5.20 11.98 3.72
C ALA A 424 6.72 11.98 3.44
N SER A 425 7.29 10.93 2.84
CA SER A 425 8.73 10.80 2.68
C SER A 425 9.24 11.46 1.40
N PRO A 426 10.30 12.29 1.46
CA PRO A 426 10.90 12.90 0.26
C PRO A 426 11.70 11.91 -0.59
N ILE A 427 11.93 10.71 -0.11
CA ILE A 427 12.71 9.65 -0.77
C ILE A 427 11.84 8.45 -1.13
N SER A 428 10.52 8.57 -0.96
CA SER A 428 9.56 7.53 -1.32
C SER A 428 9.47 7.36 -2.83
N ASP A 429 9.33 6.10 -3.24
CA ASP A 429 9.09 5.75 -4.64
C ASP A 429 7.78 6.38 -5.15
N THR A 430 6.71 6.39 -4.34
CA THR A 430 5.42 6.99 -4.71
C THR A 430 5.52 8.51 -4.85
N THR A 431 6.22 9.19 -3.94
CA THR A 431 6.50 10.63 -4.02
C THR A 431 7.30 10.98 -5.29
N ILE A 432 8.33 10.17 -5.62
CA ILE A 432 9.15 10.37 -6.83
C ILE A 432 8.30 10.16 -8.09
N LEU A 433 7.50 9.10 -8.13
CA LEU A 433 6.67 8.78 -9.29
C LEU A 433 5.52 9.79 -9.47
N SER A 434 4.90 10.24 -8.39
CA SER A 434 3.85 11.27 -8.41
C SER A 434 4.38 12.61 -8.91
N ALA A 435 5.57 13.03 -8.44
CA ALA A 435 6.26 14.22 -8.95
C ALA A 435 6.62 14.07 -10.44
N THR A 436 7.13 12.91 -10.84
CA THR A 436 7.47 12.60 -12.24
C THR A 436 6.23 12.60 -13.13
N GLY A 437 5.15 11.94 -12.71
CA GLY A 437 3.88 11.91 -13.42
C GLY A 437 3.28 13.31 -13.60
N ALA A 438 3.28 14.11 -12.55
CA ALA A 438 2.81 15.49 -12.58
C ALA A 438 3.78 16.44 -13.32
N GLY A 439 5.08 16.08 -13.43
CA GLY A 439 6.11 16.87 -14.07
C GLY A 439 6.61 18.05 -13.24
N CYS A 440 6.71 17.88 -11.93
CA CYS A 440 7.34 18.81 -11.00
C CYS A 440 8.57 18.18 -10.34
N SER A 441 9.31 18.96 -9.54
CA SER A 441 10.45 18.42 -8.80
C SER A 441 9.95 17.64 -7.56
N VAL A 442 10.67 16.58 -7.17
CA VAL A 442 10.37 15.82 -5.95
C VAL A 442 10.38 16.73 -4.72
N HIS A 443 11.33 17.67 -4.68
CA HIS A 443 11.43 18.62 -3.55
C HIS A 443 10.22 19.55 -3.47
N SER A 444 9.76 20.15 -4.61
CA SER A 444 8.60 21.02 -4.61
C SER A 444 7.32 20.26 -4.23
N HIS A 445 7.17 19.04 -4.75
CA HIS A 445 6.07 18.16 -4.38
C HIS A 445 6.07 17.85 -2.87
N PHE A 446 7.20 17.37 -2.33
CA PHE A 446 7.31 17.08 -0.90
C PHE A 446 6.94 18.29 -0.02
N VAL A 447 7.55 19.47 -0.27
CA VAL A 447 7.32 20.66 0.55
C VAL A 447 5.86 21.13 0.49
N THR A 448 5.21 20.98 -0.66
CA THR A 448 3.82 21.42 -0.84
C THR A 448 2.80 20.46 -0.25
N GLN A 449 3.04 19.14 -0.29
CA GLN A 449 2.10 18.16 0.25
C GLN A 449 2.27 17.94 1.76
N PHE A 450 3.48 18.05 2.29
CA PHE A 450 3.82 17.70 3.68
C PHE A 450 2.87 18.30 4.74
N PRO A 451 2.44 19.58 4.67
CA PRO A 451 1.50 20.15 5.63
C PRO A 451 0.11 19.49 5.60
N TYR A 452 -0.37 19.08 4.42
CA TYR A 452 -1.67 18.41 4.29
C TYR A 452 -1.63 17.01 4.91
N VAL A 453 -0.67 16.20 4.49
CA VAL A 453 -0.55 14.79 4.92
C VAL A 453 -0.21 14.68 6.42
N THR A 454 0.60 15.60 6.96
CA THR A 454 0.91 15.65 8.38
C THR A 454 -0.31 16.04 9.22
N SER A 455 -1.13 16.98 8.75
CA SER A 455 -2.40 17.31 9.41
C SER A 455 -3.33 16.10 9.50
N ILE A 456 -3.42 15.33 8.41
CA ILE A 456 -4.19 14.09 8.35
C ILE A 456 -3.60 13.04 9.30
N ALA A 457 -2.27 12.92 9.35
CA ALA A 457 -1.60 11.96 10.24
C ALA A 457 -1.82 12.29 11.73
N CYS A 458 -1.79 13.56 12.11
CA CYS A 458 -2.12 13.98 13.48
C CYS A 458 -3.56 13.62 13.85
N ILE A 459 -4.51 13.85 12.93
CA ILE A 459 -5.91 13.45 13.13
C ILE A 459 -6.04 11.92 13.23
N THR A 460 -5.32 11.18 12.38
CA THR A 460 -5.28 9.71 12.39
C THR A 460 -4.74 9.17 13.70
N LEU A 461 -3.64 9.73 14.20
CA LEU A 461 -3.06 9.36 15.49
C LEU A 461 -4.08 9.53 16.62
N LEU A 462 -4.75 10.68 16.68
CA LEU A 462 -5.79 10.93 17.67
C LEU A 462 -7.00 9.99 17.50
N ALA A 463 -7.38 9.68 16.25
CA ALA A 463 -8.46 8.73 15.98
C ALA A 463 -8.14 7.31 16.47
N PHE A 464 -6.88 6.85 16.34
CA PHE A 464 -6.45 5.58 16.97
C PHE A 464 -6.52 5.62 18.49
N GLY A 465 -6.12 6.74 19.11
CA GLY A 465 -6.25 6.93 20.56
C GLY A 465 -7.71 6.86 21.02
N VAL A 466 -8.61 7.55 20.32
CA VAL A 466 -10.07 7.54 20.59
C VAL A 466 -10.65 6.14 20.33
N ALA A 467 -10.30 5.49 19.22
CA ALA A 467 -10.76 4.15 18.93
C ALA A 467 -10.31 3.12 19.98
N GLY A 468 -9.07 3.24 20.47
CA GLY A 468 -8.55 2.39 21.54
C GLY A 468 -9.21 2.67 22.89
N TYR A 469 -9.55 3.92 23.20
CA TYR A 469 -10.24 4.28 24.44
C TYR A 469 -11.67 3.72 24.52
N PHE A 470 -12.43 3.81 23.39
CA PHE A 470 -13.80 3.36 23.32
C PHE A 470 -13.95 1.91 22.81
N ASP A 471 -12.84 1.23 22.50
CA ASP A 471 -12.81 -0.08 21.84
C ASP A 471 -13.72 -0.14 20.59
N SER A 472 -13.69 0.93 19.79
CA SER A 472 -14.59 1.10 18.65
C SER A 472 -13.95 1.86 17.50
N VAL A 473 -13.74 1.17 16.38
CA VAL A 473 -13.29 1.76 15.10
C VAL A 473 -14.28 2.84 14.62
N LEU A 474 -15.58 2.62 14.80
CA LEU A 474 -16.61 3.58 14.39
C LEU A 474 -16.47 4.92 15.11
N VAL A 475 -16.21 4.91 16.42
CA VAL A 475 -16.01 6.14 17.19
C VAL A 475 -14.75 6.87 16.74
N GLY A 476 -13.68 6.15 16.41
CA GLY A 476 -12.48 6.71 15.78
C GLY A 476 -12.79 7.41 14.45
N TYR A 477 -13.63 6.82 13.59
CA TYR A 477 -14.06 7.45 12.33
C TYR A 477 -14.88 8.72 12.58
N VAL A 478 -15.87 8.68 13.46
CA VAL A 478 -16.70 9.86 13.75
C VAL A 478 -15.83 11.01 14.23
N PHE A 479 -14.91 10.74 15.16
CA PHE A 479 -13.95 11.74 15.62
C PHE A 479 -13.08 12.26 14.47
N GLY A 480 -12.46 11.37 13.69
CA GLY A 480 -11.55 11.76 12.62
C GLY A 480 -12.21 12.56 11.51
N ILE A 481 -13.42 12.17 11.09
CA ILE A 481 -14.19 12.89 10.07
C ILE A 481 -14.53 14.31 10.58
N ILE A 482 -15.02 14.44 11.81
CA ILE A 482 -15.32 15.76 12.40
C ILE A 482 -14.04 16.61 12.45
N ALA A 483 -12.92 16.03 12.93
CA ALA A 483 -11.64 16.73 13.00
C ALA A 483 -11.14 17.19 11.61
N ILE A 484 -11.27 16.35 10.56
CA ILE A 484 -10.92 16.71 9.19
C ILE A 484 -11.76 17.89 8.71
N PHE A 485 -13.07 17.83 8.87
CA PHE A 485 -13.94 18.96 8.47
C PHE A 485 -13.62 20.24 9.23
N CYS A 486 -13.25 20.16 10.52
CA CYS A 486 -12.84 21.33 11.31
C CYS A 486 -11.51 21.89 10.79
N VAL A 487 -10.47 21.06 10.62
CA VAL A 487 -9.13 21.51 10.19
C VAL A 487 -9.17 22.03 8.74
N PHE A 488 -9.76 21.29 7.81
CA PHE A 488 -9.85 21.71 6.41
C PHE A 488 -10.85 22.87 6.22
N GLY A 489 -11.90 22.97 7.04
CA GLY A 489 -12.78 24.12 7.10
C GLY A 489 -12.06 25.38 7.58
N PHE A 490 -11.16 25.24 8.56
CA PHE A 490 -10.28 26.32 9.00
C PHE A 490 -9.31 26.72 7.87
N TYR A 491 -8.69 25.77 7.20
CA TYR A 491 -7.84 26.05 6.03
C TYR A 491 -8.60 26.78 4.92
N LYS A 492 -9.82 26.33 4.60
CA LYS A 492 -10.68 27.03 3.65
C LYS A 492 -10.92 28.49 4.05
N LYS A 493 -11.25 28.76 5.32
CA LYS A 493 -11.53 30.11 5.80
C LYS A 493 -10.32 31.05 5.66
N ILE A 494 -9.11 30.54 5.88
CA ILE A 494 -7.88 31.35 5.86
C ILE A 494 -7.27 31.40 4.47
N PHE A 495 -7.19 30.29 3.74
CA PHE A 495 -6.35 30.16 2.55
C PHE A 495 -7.12 30.08 1.23
N ALA A 496 -8.45 29.83 1.21
CA ALA A 496 -9.21 29.84 -0.03
C ALA A 496 -9.48 31.27 -0.57
N LYS A 497 -9.33 32.31 0.25
CA LYS A 497 -9.53 33.69 -0.17
C LYS A 497 -8.38 34.33 -0.96
N ASN A 498 -7.18 33.71 -0.93
CA ASN A 498 -5.96 34.28 -1.53
C ASN A 498 -5.85 34.04 -3.06
N VAL A 499 -6.78 33.31 -3.68
CA VAL A 499 -6.76 32.99 -5.12
C VAL A 499 -7.53 34.04 -5.94
N LEU A 500 -8.40 34.85 -5.30
CA LEU A 500 -9.23 35.84 -5.98
C LEU A 500 -8.66 37.27 -5.98
N SER A 501 -7.48 37.48 -5.41
CA SER A 501 -6.84 38.80 -5.26
C SER A 501 -5.45 38.90 -5.92
N LEU A 502 -5.09 38.01 -6.78
CA LEU A 502 -3.93 38.07 -7.68
C LEU A 502 -4.36 37.80 -9.12
#